data_4ba7bb716cd5f416375ceb6b56a6161d
#
_entry.id   4ba7bb716cd5f416375ceb6b56a6161d
#
_cell.length_a   1.000
_cell.length_b   1.000
_cell.length_c   1.000
_cell.angle_alpha   90.00
_cell.angle_beta   90.00
_cell.angle_gamma   90.00
#
_symmetry.space_group_name_H-M   'P 1'
#
loop_
_entity.id
_entity.type
_entity.pdbx_description
1 polymer ?
#
loop_
_entity_poly.entity_id
_entity_poly.type
_entity_poly.pdbx_seq_one_letter_code
_entity_poly.pdbx_strand_id
1 'polypeptide(L)'
;MSLFKLDKAEDKVILKPQSVAIVNMGINRSFIGKANQKISDVIGDIVQGQTTHYASLGDWSTHDLLFYLLRITGAARVYFTTWAISEFAIRQLYLFIESGLILELRGIFDYRNGIHKTAELEFLRNITTEIKAAKCHAKVTVIENDTWGIAIVGSANYTRNPRIEAGVICADKGIAAFHRTWILNELNNISDFEKSIA
;
A
#
# COMPACT_ATOMS: atom_id res chain seq x y z
N MET A 1 12.06 -54.55 -20.93
CA MET A 1 11.69 -53.32 -21.68
C MET A 1 11.40 -52.23 -20.64
N SER A 2 12.30 -51.27 -20.47
CA SER A 2 12.09 -50.13 -19.58
C SER A 2 11.38 -49.03 -20.35
N LEU A 3 10.18 -48.65 -19.90
CA LEU A 3 9.26 -47.75 -20.58
C LEU A 3 9.46 -46.26 -20.20
N PHE A 4 10.45 -45.91 -19.37
CA PHE A 4 10.75 -44.54 -19.03
C PHE A 4 12.25 -44.27 -19.14
N LYS A 5 12.64 -43.62 -20.21
CA LYS A 5 13.86 -42.85 -20.24
C LYS A 5 13.58 -41.53 -19.49
N LEU A 6 14.16 -41.37 -18.32
CA LEU A 6 14.27 -40.05 -17.70
C LEU A 6 15.25 -39.23 -18.54
N ASP A 7 14.74 -38.38 -19.40
CA ASP A 7 15.53 -37.32 -19.99
C ASP A 7 16.06 -36.46 -18.81
N LYS A 8 17.38 -36.22 -18.81
CA LYS A 8 18.00 -35.30 -17.89
C LYS A 8 17.24 -33.99 -17.96
N ALA A 9 16.62 -33.59 -16.84
CA ALA A 9 16.05 -32.28 -16.70
C ALA A 9 17.18 -31.27 -16.95
N GLU A 10 17.11 -30.57 -18.07
CA GLU A 10 17.89 -29.37 -18.27
C GLU A 10 17.57 -28.44 -17.10
N ASP A 11 18.61 -27.96 -16.43
CA ASP A 11 18.49 -26.97 -15.39
C ASP A 11 17.78 -25.74 -16.00
N LYS A 12 16.46 -25.72 -15.88
CA LYS A 12 15.68 -24.52 -16.19
C LYS A 12 16.14 -23.46 -15.22
N VAL A 13 16.91 -22.52 -15.73
CA VAL A 13 17.21 -21.29 -15.03
C VAL A 13 15.85 -20.65 -14.66
N ILE A 14 15.45 -20.83 -13.42
CA ILE A 14 14.26 -20.17 -12.89
C ILE A 14 14.62 -18.69 -12.80
N LEU A 15 14.28 -17.96 -13.86
CA LEU A 15 14.36 -16.49 -13.83
C LEU A 15 13.43 -16.03 -12.71
N LYS A 16 14.00 -15.45 -11.66
CA LYS A 16 13.19 -14.81 -10.62
C LYS A 16 12.34 -13.73 -11.27
N PRO A 17 11.04 -13.70 -10.96
CA PRO A 17 10.18 -12.65 -11.49
C PRO A 17 10.69 -11.27 -11.09
N GLN A 18 10.54 -10.29 -11.98
CA GLN A 18 11.03 -8.93 -11.82
C GLN A 18 9.85 -7.98 -11.62
N SER A 19 10.03 -6.95 -10.77
CA SER A 19 9.00 -5.90 -10.57
C SER A 19 8.77 -5.09 -11.85
N VAL A 20 7.52 -4.76 -12.13
CA VAL A 20 7.10 -4.08 -13.38
C VAL A 20 6.26 -2.85 -13.04
N ALA A 21 6.50 -1.74 -13.71
CA ALA A 21 5.66 -0.54 -13.66
C ALA A 21 5.34 -0.04 -15.08
N ILE A 22 4.11 0.43 -15.25
CA ILE A 22 3.64 1.08 -16.48
C ILE A 22 3.13 2.48 -16.11
N VAL A 23 3.63 3.49 -16.81
CA VAL A 23 3.17 4.87 -16.69
C VAL A 23 2.25 5.18 -17.87
N ASN A 24 1.00 5.57 -17.60
CA ASN A 24 0.04 5.94 -18.64
C ASN A 24 -0.26 7.45 -18.60
N MET A 25 0.29 8.18 -19.55
CA MET A 25 -0.10 9.57 -19.89
C MET A 25 -0.54 9.64 -21.37
N GLY A 26 -1.27 8.65 -21.85
CA GLY A 26 -1.44 8.43 -23.29
C GLY A 26 -0.17 7.89 -23.98
N ILE A 27 0.93 7.77 -23.26
CA ILE A 27 2.17 7.11 -23.68
C ILE A 27 2.41 5.96 -22.69
N ASN A 28 2.17 4.73 -23.13
CA ASN A 28 2.46 3.56 -22.30
C ASN A 28 3.98 3.34 -22.23
N ARG A 29 4.56 3.47 -21.06
CA ARG A 29 5.91 3.03 -20.75
C ARG A 29 5.82 1.88 -19.74
N SER A 30 6.31 0.71 -20.11
CA SER A 30 6.45 -0.42 -19.19
C SER A 30 7.91 -0.59 -18.80
N PHE A 31 8.16 -0.70 -17.49
CA PHE A 31 9.48 -0.98 -16.95
C PHE A 31 9.46 -2.30 -16.22
N ILE A 32 10.34 -3.21 -16.62
CA ILE A 32 10.59 -4.46 -15.89
C ILE A 32 11.84 -4.23 -15.05
N GLY A 33 11.66 -4.13 -13.72
CA GLY A 33 12.74 -3.95 -12.78
C GLY A 33 13.39 -5.29 -12.40
N LYS A 34 14.67 -5.28 -12.08
CA LYS A 34 15.39 -6.43 -11.53
C LYS A 34 15.06 -6.59 -10.04
N ALA A 35 15.07 -7.84 -9.54
CA ALA A 35 14.69 -8.26 -8.18
C ALA A 35 15.46 -7.59 -7.03
N ASN A 36 16.18 -6.55 -7.13
CA ASN A 36 16.84 -5.76 -6.09
C ASN A 36 16.85 -4.26 -6.43
N GLN A 37 16.02 -3.82 -7.38
CA GLN A 37 15.93 -2.41 -7.72
C GLN A 37 15.19 -1.64 -6.64
N LYS A 38 15.68 -0.45 -6.34
CA LYS A 38 14.97 0.49 -5.46
C LYS A 38 13.65 0.90 -6.11
N ILE A 39 12.63 1.22 -5.33
CA ILE A 39 11.33 1.72 -5.82
C ILE A 39 11.52 2.87 -6.82
N SER A 40 12.49 3.75 -6.57
CA SER A 40 12.83 4.86 -7.46
C SER A 40 13.21 4.44 -8.88
N ASP A 41 13.85 3.27 -9.04
CA ASP A 41 14.30 2.81 -10.35
C ASP A 41 13.14 2.18 -11.15
N VAL A 42 12.11 1.71 -10.45
CA VAL A 42 10.94 1.04 -11.04
C VAL A 42 9.79 2.02 -11.26
N ILE A 43 9.44 2.78 -10.23
CA ILE A 43 8.32 3.74 -10.26
C ILE A 43 8.76 5.04 -10.95
N GLY A 44 10.00 5.51 -10.70
CA GLY A 44 10.50 6.78 -11.21
C GLY A 44 9.77 7.99 -10.61
N ASP A 45 9.97 9.13 -11.22
CA ASP A 45 9.33 10.37 -10.81
C ASP A 45 7.82 10.32 -11.00
N ILE A 46 7.10 10.86 -10.04
CA ILE A 46 5.64 11.01 -10.09
C ILE A 46 5.30 12.40 -10.60
N VAL A 47 4.45 12.47 -11.61
CA VAL A 47 3.99 13.72 -12.22
C VAL A 47 2.49 13.90 -11.97
N GLN A 48 2.05 15.11 -11.65
CA GLN A 48 0.63 15.42 -11.46
C GLN A 48 -0.18 15.10 -12.72
N GLY A 49 -1.37 14.52 -12.54
CA GLY A 49 -2.21 14.02 -13.63
C GLY A 49 -1.81 12.66 -14.18
N GLN A 50 -0.76 12.05 -13.63
CA GLN A 50 -0.25 10.76 -14.09
C GLN A 50 -0.87 9.60 -13.33
N THR A 51 -1.08 8.50 -14.04
CA THR A 51 -1.40 7.19 -13.47
C THR A 51 -0.28 6.21 -13.76
N THR A 52 0.28 5.62 -12.71
CA THR A 52 1.35 4.61 -12.79
C THR A 52 0.82 3.26 -12.33
N HIS A 53 0.84 2.27 -13.21
CA HIS A 53 0.56 0.87 -12.87
C HIS A 53 1.84 0.18 -12.47
N TYR A 54 1.81 -0.61 -11.41
CA TYR A 54 2.98 -1.37 -10.95
C TYR A 54 2.63 -2.80 -10.55
N ALA A 55 3.61 -3.67 -10.64
CA ALA A 55 3.60 -4.96 -9.96
C ALA A 55 4.88 -5.07 -9.14
N SER A 56 4.70 -5.25 -7.82
CA SER A 56 5.78 -5.61 -6.91
C SER A 56 5.86 -7.13 -6.82
N LEU A 57 7.03 -7.67 -7.03
CA LEU A 57 7.27 -9.10 -6.94
C LEU A 57 7.83 -9.50 -5.56
N GLY A 58 7.42 -8.78 -4.53
CA GLY A 58 7.89 -8.94 -3.16
C GLY A 58 9.11 -8.07 -2.83
N ASP A 59 9.49 -7.15 -3.73
CA ASP A 59 10.69 -6.32 -3.57
C ASP A 59 10.47 -5.18 -2.57
N TRP A 60 9.22 -4.73 -2.42
CA TRP A 60 8.82 -3.69 -1.45
C TRP A 60 7.41 -3.91 -0.92
N SER A 61 7.12 -3.29 0.20
CA SER A 61 5.82 -3.29 0.86
C SER A 61 5.08 -1.97 0.65
N THR A 62 3.79 -1.92 1.02
CA THR A 62 2.98 -0.70 0.94
C THR A 62 3.59 0.46 1.74
N HIS A 63 4.17 0.20 2.91
CA HIS A 63 4.79 1.25 3.71
C HIS A 63 6.10 1.77 3.10
N ASP A 64 6.86 0.94 2.35
CA ASP A 64 8.03 1.39 1.61
C ASP A 64 7.61 2.32 0.46
N LEU A 65 6.54 1.96 -0.27
CA LEU A 65 5.96 2.79 -1.32
C LEU A 65 5.41 4.12 -0.76
N LEU A 66 4.71 4.07 0.38
CA LEU A 66 4.24 5.27 1.07
C LEU A 66 5.40 6.20 1.43
N PHE A 67 6.49 5.66 2.00
CA PHE A 67 7.67 6.45 2.35
C PHE A 67 8.31 7.09 1.11
N TYR A 68 8.44 6.31 0.04
CA TYR A 68 8.97 6.82 -1.23
C TYR A 68 8.15 8.02 -1.73
N LEU A 69 6.82 7.90 -1.74
CA LEU A 69 5.94 8.97 -2.21
C LEU A 69 5.95 10.19 -1.27
N LEU A 70 5.99 9.99 0.05
CA LEU A 70 6.12 11.09 1.01
C LEU A 70 7.43 11.87 0.85
N ARG A 71 8.50 11.24 0.41
CA ARG A 71 9.74 11.95 0.09
C ARG A 71 9.62 12.84 -1.15
N ILE A 72 8.73 12.50 -2.07
CA ILE A 72 8.44 13.31 -3.27
C ILE A 72 7.47 14.44 -2.92
N THR A 73 6.39 14.12 -2.21
CA THR A 73 5.32 15.08 -1.90
C THR A 73 5.66 16.03 -0.77
N GLY A 74 6.60 15.65 0.11
CA GLY A 74 6.82 16.30 1.39
C GLY A 74 5.75 15.93 2.42
N ALA A 75 5.69 16.68 3.51
CA ALA A 75 4.75 16.47 4.60
C ALA A 75 3.29 16.48 4.12
N ALA A 76 2.51 15.49 4.55
CA ALA A 76 1.15 15.28 4.06
C ALA A 76 0.23 14.63 5.09
N ARG A 77 -1.08 14.78 4.89
CA ARG A 77 -2.11 13.97 5.55
C ARG A 77 -2.20 12.63 4.83
N VAL A 78 -2.33 11.55 5.58
CA VAL A 78 -2.42 10.19 5.05
C VAL A 78 -3.71 9.54 5.53
N TYR A 79 -4.45 8.97 4.57
CA TYR A 79 -5.64 8.17 4.82
C TYR A 79 -5.39 6.78 4.26
N PHE A 80 -5.74 5.74 5.01
CA PHE A 80 -5.51 4.39 4.52
C PHE A 80 -6.63 3.41 4.86
N THR A 81 -6.72 2.37 4.06
CA THR A 81 -7.51 1.18 4.37
C THR A 81 -6.68 -0.06 4.12
N THR A 82 -6.84 -1.06 4.96
CA THR A 82 -6.13 -2.34 4.82
C THR A 82 -6.89 -3.48 5.45
N TRP A 83 -6.75 -4.68 4.89
CA TRP A 83 -7.25 -5.88 5.54
C TRP A 83 -6.33 -6.34 6.67
N ALA A 84 -5.01 -6.16 6.54
CA ALA A 84 -4.03 -6.56 7.54
C ALA A 84 -2.93 -5.50 7.69
N ILE A 85 -2.46 -5.33 8.92
CA ILE A 85 -1.33 -4.48 9.25
C ILE A 85 -0.38 -5.24 10.19
N SER A 86 0.91 -5.15 9.96
CA SER A 86 1.94 -5.75 10.83
C SER A 86 2.49 -4.72 11.81
N GLU A 87 2.98 -5.21 12.96
CA GLU A 87 3.67 -4.37 13.94
C GLU A 87 4.82 -3.57 13.28
N PHE A 88 5.58 -4.22 12.39
CA PHE A 88 6.66 -3.54 11.68
C PHE A 88 6.14 -2.34 10.87
N ALA A 89 5.02 -2.51 10.12
CA ALA A 89 4.44 -1.40 9.36
C ALA A 89 3.94 -0.28 10.27
N ILE A 90 3.33 -0.61 11.43
CA ILE A 90 2.89 0.39 12.41
C ILE A 90 4.09 1.19 12.95
N ARG A 91 5.20 0.53 13.26
CA ARG A 91 6.44 1.21 13.68
C ARG A 91 7.01 2.11 12.59
N GLN A 92 6.92 1.72 11.31
CA GLN A 92 7.33 2.60 10.20
C GLN A 92 6.41 3.84 10.11
N LEU A 93 5.09 3.67 10.22
CA LEU A 93 4.15 4.79 10.25
C LEU A 93 4.45 5.73 11.42
N TYR A 94 4.74 5.21 12.59
CA TYR A 94 5.17 6.01 13.75
C TYR A 94 6.42 6.85 13.42
N LEU A 95 7.44 6.26 12.83
CA LEU A 95 8.66 6.99 12.43
C LEU A 95 8.36 8.09 11.40
N PHE A 96 7.41 7.88 10.50
CA PHE A 96 7.01 8.90 9.52
C PHE A 96 6.25 10.06 10.19
N ILE A 97 5.48 9.80 11.25
CA ILE A 97 4.83 10.82 12.07
C ILE A 97 5.88 11.60 12.86
N GLU A 98 6.77 10.92 13.57
CA GLU A 98 7.84 11.56 14.36
C GLU A 98 8.78 12.42 13.50
N SER A 99 9.02 12.01 12.26
CA SER A 99 9.82 12.79 11.31
C SER A 99 9.07 13.98 10.69
N GLY A 100 7.78 14.15 10.97
CA GLY A 100 6.94 15.20 10.40
C GLY A 100 6.55 14.96 8.93
N LEU A 101 6.80 13.78 8.38
CA LEU A 101 6.35 13.42 7.02
C LEU A 101 4.84 13.11 6.98
N ILE A 102 4.29 12.56 8.05
CA ILE A 102 2.85 12.38 8.20
C ILE A 102 2.34 13.38 9.23
N LEU A 103 1.49 14.30 8.78
CA LEU A 103 0.89 15.35 9.64
C LEU A 103 -0.36 14.84 10.34
N GLU A 104 -1.15 14.03 9.67
CA GLU A 104 -2.33 13.33 10.17
C GLU A 104 -2.35 11.93 9.57
N LEU A 105 -2.67 10.95 10.39
CA LEU A 105 -2.87 9.57 9.96
C LEU A 105 -4.28 9.12 10.36
N ARG A 106 -5.10 8.76 9.39
CA ARG A 106 -6.45 8.23 9.60
C ARG A 106 -6.62 6.94 8.84
N GLY A 107 -7.36 5.97 9.39
CA GLY A 107 -7.46 4.72 8.69
C GLY A 107 -8.58 3.79 9.12
N ILE A 108 -8.81 2.79 8.27
CA ILE A 108 -9.73 1.71 8.49
C ILE A 108 -8.99 0.39 8.30
N PHE A 109 -9.14 -0.54 9.22
CA PHE A 109 -8.60 -1.89 9.07
C PHE A 109 -9.67 -2.94 9.34
N ASP A 110 -9.45 -4.17 8.84
CA ASP A 110 -10.42 -5.26 9.04
C ASP A 110 -10.45 -5.69 10.51
N TYR A 111 -11.65 -5.73 11.11
CA TYR A 111 -11.84 -6.05 12.53
C TYR A 111 -11.37 -7.45 12.90
N ARG A 112 -11.35 -8.40 11.96
CA ARG A 112 -10.89 -9.78 12.19
C ARG A 112 -9.41 -9.84 12.53
N ASN A 113 -8.63 -8.87 12.09
CA ASN A 113 -7.21 -8.76 12.44
C ASN A 113 -6.99 -8.10 13.81
N GLY A 114 -7.89 -7.20 14.25
CA GLY A 114 -7.82 -6.52 15.55
C GLY A 114 -8.02 -7.46 16.74
N ILE A 115 -8.86 -8.49 16.58
CA ILE A 115 -9.17 -9.44 17.66
C ILE A 115 -7.93 -10.24 18.11
N HIS A 116 -6.99 -10.50 17.19
CA HIS A 116 -5.81 -11.33 17.47
C HIS A 116 -4.54 -10.52 17.80
N LYS A 117 -4.60 -9.19 17.76
CA LYS A 117 -3.43 -8.31 17.87
C LYS A 117 -3.71 -7.06 18.69
N THR A 118 -4.12 -7.26 19.94
CA THR A 118 -4.56 -6.17 20.83
C THR A 118 -3.48 -5.11 21.05
N ALA A 119 -2.23 -5.52 21.26
CA ALA A 119 -1.12 -4.59 21.51
C ALA A 119 -0.77 -3.74 20.27
N GLU A 120 -0.75 -4.35 19.09
CA GLU A 120 -0.52 -3.64 17.85
C GLU A 120 -1.66 -2.66 17.52
N LEU A 121 -2.90 -3.04 17.84
CA LEU A 121 -4.06 -2.19 17.68
C LEU A 121 -4.01 -0.98 18.63
N GLU A 122 -3.67 -1.20 19.89
CA GLU A 122 -3.50 -0.12 20.86
C GLU A 122 -2.37 0.84 20.44
N PHE A 123 -1.26 0.29 19.97
CA PHE A 123 -0.17 1.12 19.46
C PHE A 123 -0.63 1.94 18.23
N LEU A 124 -1.34 1.30 17.29
CA LEU A 124 -1.88 2.00 16.12
C LEU A 124 -2.86 3.11 16.53
N ARG A 125 -3.74 2.86 17.50
CA ARG A 125 -4.67 3.87 18.04
C ARG A 125 -3.95 5.08 18.64
N ASN A 126 -2.84 4.83 19.33
CA ASN A 126 -2.07 5.91 19.99
C ASN A 126 -1.33 6.82 19.01
N ILE A 127 -0.98 6.31 17.81
CA ILE A 127 -0.23 7.09 16.82
C ILE A 127 -1.15 7.68 15.73
N THR A 128 -2.39 7.23 15.61
CA THR A 128 -3.32 7.72 14.58
C THR A 128 -4.18 8.86 15.11
N THR A 129 -4.51 9.80 14.21
CA THR A 129 -5.51 10.83 14.49
C THR A 129 -6.89 10.20 14.67
N GLU A 130 -7.19 9.17 13.85
CA GLU A 130 -8.42 8.41 13.91
C GLU A 130 -8.25 7.04 13.26
N ILE A 131 -8.73 5.99 13.90
CA ILE A 131 -8.67 4.63 13.38
C ILE A 131 -9.95 3.86 13.70
N LYS A 132 -10.48 3.13 12.73
CA LYS A 132 -11.69 2.33 12.87
C LYS A 132 -11.44 0.88 12.46
N ALA A 133 -12.02 -0.03 13.24
CA ALA A 133 -12.16 -1.43 12.86
C ALA A 133 -13.50 -1.64 12.15
N ALA A 134 -13.48 -2.11 10.90
CA ALA A 134 -14.68 -2.37 10.10
C ALA A 134 -14.51 -3.62 9.23
N LYS A 135 -15.56 -4.05 8.52
CA LYS A 135 -15.43 -5.08 7.48
C LYS A 135 -14.77 -4.46 6.25
N CYS A 136 -13.44 -4.48 6.19
CA CYS A 136 -12.68 -3.80 5.15
C CYS A 136 -11.69 -4.73 4.46
N HIS A 137 -11.88 -4.95 3.16
CA HIS A 137 -10.90 -5.65 2.32
C HIS A 137 -10.20 -4.73 1.31
N ALA A 138 -10.58 -3.46 1.24
CA ALA A 138 -9.93 -2.47 0.41
C ALA A 138 -8.49 -2.20 0.89
N LYS A 139 -7.58 -1.98 -0.04
CA LYS A 139 -6.21 -1.55 0.20
C LYS A 139 -6.01 -0.26 -0.59
N VAL A 140 -6.24 0.83 0.09
CA VAL A 140 -6.14 2.18 -0.46
C VAL A 140 -5.27 3.03 0.46
N THR A 141 -4.41 3.83 -0.12
CA THR A 141 -3.66 4.85 0.61
C THR A 141 -3.80 6.17 -0.13
N VAL A 142 -4.20 7.22 0.58
CA VAL A 142 -4.27 8.58 0.06
C VAL A 142 -3.21 9.42 0.74
N ILE A 143 -2.47 10.19 -0.04
CA ILE A 143 -1.49 11.18 0.41
C ILE A 143 -1.96 12.53 -0.10
N GLU A 144 -2.18 13.49 0.81
CA GLU A 144 -2.74 14.79 0.44
C GLU A 144 -2.06 15.93 1.18
N ASN A 145 -1.67 16.94 0.42
CA ASN A 145 -1.27 18.26 0.92
C ASN A 145 -1.71 19.36 -0.08
N ASP A 146 -1.27 20.60 0.12
CA ASP A 146 -1.68 21.72 -0.72
C ASP A 146 -1.28 21.53 -2.20
N THR A 147 -0.16 20.87 -2.45
CA THR A 147 0.37 20.64 -3.80
C THR A 147 -0.13 19.32 -4.38
N TRP A 148 -0.13 18.24 -3.61
CA TRP A 148 -0.33 16.88 -4.08
C TRP A 148 -1.64 16.26 -3.60
N GLY A 149 -2.26 15.48 -4.48
CA GLY A 149 -3.26 14.47 -4.15
C GLY A 149 -2.87 13.19 -4.85
N ILE A 150 -2.49 12.16 -4.09
CA ILE A 150 -2.11 10.85 -4.63
C ILE A 150 -2.99 9.78 -4.01
N ALA A 151 -3.53 8.89 -4.83
CA ALA A 151 -4.20 7.67 -4.39
C ALA A 151 -3.42 6.44 -4.86
N ILE A 152 -3.13 5.53 -3.93
CA ILE A 152 -2.58 4.21 -4.22
C ILE A 152 -3.73 3.21 -4.01
N VAL A 153 -4.06 2.44 -5.04
CA VAL A 153 -5.06 1.38 -4.97
C VAL A 153 -4.41 0.08 -5.41
N GLY A 154 -4.49 -0.95 -4.59
CA GLY A 154 -3.78 -2.19 -4.93
C GLY A 154 -4.22 -3.42 -4.14
N SER A 155 -3.46 -4.49 -4.31
CA SER A 155 -3.68 -5.76 -3.61
C SER A 155 -2.90 -5.85 -2.29
N ALA A 156 -1.83 -5.07 -2.12
CA ALA A 156 -0.91 -5.15 -1.00
C ALA A 156 -1.48 -4.59 0.30
N ASN A 157 -1.37 -5.36 1.38
CA ASN A 157 -1.66 -4.91 2.74
C ASN A 157 -0.45 -4.17 3.35
N TYR A 158 -0.65 -3.55 4.52
CA TYR A 158 0.43 -3.00 5.34
C TYR A 158 1.19 -4.10 6.10
N THR A 159 1.68 -5.08 5.33
CA THR A 159 2.47 -6.21 5.87
C THR A 159 3.73 -6.41 5.03
N ARG A 160 4.77 -6.98 5.64
CA ARG A 160 5.89 -7.50 4.87
C ARG A 160 5.48 -8.84 4.25
N ASN A 161 5.38 -8.89 2.93
CA ASN A 161 4.93 -10.08 2.25
C ASN A 161 5.68 -10.27 0.93
N PRO A 162 6.48 -11.34 0.79
CA PRO A 162 7.22 -11.63 -0.44
C PRO A 162 6.29 -12.22 -1.52
N ARG A 163 5.14 -11.61 -1.74
CA ARG A 163 4.16 -12.04 -2.76
C ARG A 163 4.15 -11.08 -3.94
N ILE A 164 3.64 -11.58 -5.05
CA ILE A 164 3.31 -10.72 -6.18
C ILE A 164 2.13 -9.86 -5.78
N GLU A 165 2.32 -8.56 -5.80
CA GLU A 165 1.30 -7.56 -5.54
C GLU A 165 1.24 -6.58 -6.72
N ALA A 166 0.05 -6.11 -7.05
CA ALA A 166 -0.14 -5.14 -8.11
C ALA A 166 -0.98 -3.97 -7.64
N GLY A 167 -0.78 -2.83 -8.28
CA GLY A 167 -1.55 -1.63 -7.93
C GLY A 167 -1.37 -0.50 -8.91
N VAL A 168 -2.05 0.59 -8.58
CA VAL A 168 -2.08 1.82 -9.34
C VAL A 168 -1.78 2.98 -8.41
N ILE A 169 -0.92 3.88 -8.84
CA ILE A 169 -0.65 5.17 -8.21
C ILE A 169 -1.27 6.24 -9.11
N CYS A 170 -2.29 6.93 -8.62
CA CYS A 170 -2.94 8.04 -9.32
C CYS A 170 -2.51 9.35 -8.66
N ALA A 171 -1.70 10.14 -9.33
CA ALA A 171 -1.29 11.47 -8.88
C ALA A 171 -2.30 12.54 -9.35
N ASP A 172 -3.53 12.44 -8.88
CA ASP A 172 -4.67 13.27 -9.24
C ASP A 172 -5.46 13.67 -8.00
N LYS A 173 -5.66 14.97 -7.79
CA LYS A 173 -6.37 15.51 -6.62
C LYS A 173 -7.85 15.08 -6.57
N GLY A 174 -8.51 14.93 -7.72
CA GLY A 174 -9.90 14.47 -7.79
C GLY A 174 -10.04 13.02 -7.36
N ILE A 175 -9.15 12.14 -7.84
CA ILE A 175 -9.11 10.73 -7.44
C ILE A 175 -8.73 10.59 -5.97
N ALA A 176 -7.74 11.34 -5.49
CA ALA A 176 -7.38 11.37 -4.08
C ALA A 176 -8.55 11.82 -3.20
N ALA A 177 -9.24 12.90 -3.57
CA ALA A 177 -10.41 13.42 -2.88
C ALA A 177 -11.58 12.41 -2.87
N PHE A 178 -11.82 11.69 -3.98
CA PHE A 178 -12.81 10.62 -4.03
C PHE A 178 -12.52 9.55 -2.96
N HIS A 179 -11.28 9.03 -2.94
CA HIS A 179 -10.92 7.99 -1.96
C HIS A 179 -10.92 8.50 -0.52
N ARG A 180 -10.40 9.69 -0.26
CA ARG A 180 -10.47 10.33 1.06
C ARG A 180 -11.93 10.46 1.54
N THR A 181 -12.83 10.92 0.66
CA THR A 181 -14.21 11.19 1.04
C THR A 181 -14.94 9.95 1.54
N TRP A 182 -14.84 8.82 0.83
CA TRP A 182 -15.50 7.61 1.30
C TRP A 182 -14.82 7.01 2.55
N ILE A 183 -13.49 7.16 2.70
CA ILE A 183 -12.78 6.73 3.92
C ILE A 183 -13.29 7.54 5.13
N LEU A 184 -13.37 8.87 5.00
CA LEU A 184 -13.89 9.74 6.07
C LEU A 184 -15.36 9.46 6.38
N ASN A 185 -16.19 9.23 5.37
CA ASN A 185 -17.59 8.87 5.57
C ASN A 185 -17.71 7.57 6.36
N GLU A 186 -16.88 6.57 6.03
CA GLU A 186 -16.88 5.30 6.75
C GLU A 186 -16.33 5.43 8.18
N LEU A 187 -15.34 6.28 8.43
CA LEU A 187 -14.87 6.58 9.77
C LEU A 187 -15.99 7.15 10.65
N ASN A 188 -16.82 8.03 10.09
CA ASN A 188 -17.94 8.66 10.80
C ASN A 188 -19.18 7.75 10.97
N ASN A 189 -19.27 6.64 10.25
CA ASN A 189 -20.39 5.70 10.41
C ASN A 189 -20.25 4.91 11.70
N ILE A 190 -21.37 4.61 12.38
CA ILE A 190 -21.37 3.68 13.53
C ILE A 190 -20.93 2.31 13.03
N SER A 191 -19.87 1.72 13.62
CA SER A 191 -19.34 0.44 13.16
C SER A 191 -20.34 -0.70 13.45
N ASP A 192 -20.38 -1.70 12.55
CA ASP A 192 -21.16 -2.94 12.79
C ASP A 192 -20.65 -3.68 14.04
N PHE A 193 -19.41 -3.48 14.43
CA PHE A 193 -18.83 -4.01 15.65
C PHE A 193 -19.39 -3.32 16.90
N GLU A 194 -19.54 -1.99 16.88
CA GLU A 194 -20.15 -1.23 17.99
C GLU A 194 -21.64 -1.56 18.13
N LYS A 195 -22.35 -1.79 17.01
CA LYS A 195 -23.74 -2.25 17.01
C LYS A 195 -23.93 -3.65 17.59
N SER A 196 -22.90 -4.50 17.56
CA SER A 196 -22.96 -5.87 18.10
C SER A 196 -22.65 -5.95 19.60
N ILE A 197 -22.18 -4.85 20.21
CA ILE A 197 -21.84 -4.77 21.65
C ILE A 197 -22.87 -3.92 22.40
N ALA A 198 -23.70 -3.15 21.70
CA ALA A 198 -24.81 -2.38 22.26
C ALA A 198 -26.10 -3.22 22.32
#